data_3d9e98827b243a9e821b3f89a73fd069
#
_entry.id   3d9e98827b243a9e821b3f89a73fd069
#
_cell.length_a   1.000
_cell.length_b   1.000
_cell.length_c   1.000
_cell.angle_alpha   90.00
_cell.angle_beta   90.00
_cell.angle_gamma   90.00
#
_symmetry.space_group_name_H-M   'P 1'
#
loop_
_entity.id
_entity.type
_entity.pdbx_description
1 polymer ?
#
loop_
_entity_poly.entity_id
_entity_poly.type
_entity_poly.pdbx_seq_one_letter_code
_entity_poly.pdbx_strand_id
1 'polypeptide(L)'
;MDDLLGDFVAETRETLEALAGEIVAWEAAPEDRSRLDAIFRFVHTVKGSCGFLDLPRLEKLSHAAEDVLADVRADRRRPDSRLVSAVLAMLDRISELTDAIETGHVISDADDHLLIAALQPKTEVPETVAESDADIELSLAVEAALASSATPGDPAPATPAPPTAAATP
;
A
#
# COMPACT_ATOMS: atom_id res chain seq x y z
N MET A 1 25.89 -18.20 -21.40
CA MET A 1 24.78 -17.44 -20.82
C MET A 1 23.55 -18.33 -20.68
N ASP A 2 23.22 -19.10 -21.72
CA ASP A 2 22.07 -20.01 -21.71
C ASP A 2 22.14 -21.11 -20.63
N ASP A 3 23.33 -21.65 -20.37
CA ASP A 3 23.54 -22.69 -19.34
C ASP A 3 23.25 -22.16 -17.92
N LEU A 4 23.71 -20.94 -17.58
CA LEU A 4 23.46 -20.32 -16.28
C LEU A 4 21.98 -19.95 -16.09
N LEU A 5 21.32 -19.54 -17.16
CA LEU A 5 19.89 -19.25 -17.14
C LEU A 5 19.07 -20.53 -16.96
N GLY A 6 19.47 -21.62 -17.65
CA GLY A 6 18.88 -22.93 -17.48
C GLY A 6 19.04 -23.49 -16.06
N ASP A 7 20.24 -23.35 -15.49
CA ASP A 7 20.53 -23.74 -14.11
C ASP A 7 19.67 -22.94 -13.10
N PHE A 8 19.57 -21.63 -13.30
CA PHE A 8 18.70 -20.77 -12.48
C PHE A 8 17.24 -21.19 -12.53
N VAL A 9 16.71 -21.46 -13.72
CA VAL A 9 15.31 -21.90 -13.90
C VAL A 9 15.08 -23.24 -13.20
N ALA A 10 15.98 -24.20 -13.38
CA ALA A 10 15.87 -25.51 -12.75
C ALA A 10 15.93 -25.42 -11.22
N GLU A 11 16.90 -24.68 -10.66
CA GLU A 11 17.06 -24.49 -9.23
C GLU A 11 15.86 -23.75 -8.61
N THR A 12 15.36 -22.70 -9.28
CA THR A 12 14.20 -21.93 -8.80
C THR A 12 12.96 -22.82 -8.74
N ARG A 13 12.71 -23.62 -9.77
CA ARG A 13 11.58 -24.53 -9.82
C ARG A 13 11.69 -25.62 -8.73
N GLU A 14 12.83 -26.30 -8.62
CA GLU A 14 13.05 -27.34 -7.61
C GLU A 14 12.84 -26.78 -6.20
N THR A 15 13.33 -25.56 -5.94
CA THR A 15 13.16 -24.92 -4.64
C THR A 15 11.70 -24.55 -4.37
N LEU A 16 10.95 -24.05 -5.38
CA LEU A 16 9.53 -23.76 -5.25
C LEU A 16 8.71 -25.02 -4.97
N GLU A 17 9.01 -26.11 -5.66
CA GLU A 17 8.37 -27.42 -5.42
C GLU A 17 8.64 -27.91 -3.99
N ALA A 18 9.88 -27.80 -3.51
CA ALA A 18 10.27 -28.15 -2.14
C ALA A 18 9.57 -27.28 -1.09
N LEU A 19 9.32 -25.99 -1.40
CA LEU A 19 8.65 -25.06 -0.52
C LEU A 19 7.12 -25.14 -0.57
N ALA A 20 6.52 -25.83 -1.52
CA ALA A 20 5.06 -25.84 -1.70
C ALA A 20 4.32 -26.25 -0.40
N GLY A 21 4.83 -27.24 0.33
CA GLY A 21 4.27 -27.62 1.63
C GLY A 21 4.44 -26.57 2.72
N GLU A 22 5.59 -25.88 2.73
CA GLU A 22 5.87 -24.79 3.67
C GLU A 22 5.00 -23.55 3.40
N ILE A 23 4.75 -23.24 2.14
CA ILE A 23 3.89 -22.13 1.71
C ILE A 23 2.45 -22.36 2.17
N VAL A 24 1.88 -23.56 1.90
CA VAL A 24 0.53 -23.93 2.35
C VAL A 24 0.42 -23.92 3.87
N ALA A 25 1.43 -24.45 4.56
CA ALA A 25 1.44 -24.47 6.00
C ALA A 25 1.64 -23.07 6.62
N TRP A 26 2.37 -22.18 5.96
CA TRP A 26 2.48 -20.79 6.38
C TRP A 26 1.16 -20.03 6.18
N GLU A 27 0.43 -20.27 5.10
CA GLU A 27 -0.93 -19.73 4.91
C GLU A 27 -1.86 -20.11 6.09
N ALA A 28 -1.77 -21.35 6.55
CA ALA A 28 -2.56 -21.83 7.68
C ALA A 28 -2.09 -21.31 9.05
N ALA A 29 -0.79 -21.00 9.19
CA ALA A 29 -0.18 -20.51 10.43
C ALA A 29 0.85 -19.39 10.12
N PRO A 30 0.41 -18.17 9.80
CA PRO A 30 1.28 -17.07 9.37
C PRO A 30 2.29 -16.61 10.43
N GLU A 31 2.06 -16.91 11.68
CA GLU A 31 2.96 -16.62 12.81
C GLU A 31 4.14 -17.62 12.92
N ASP A 32 4.15 -18.68 12.12
CA ASP A 32 5.25 -19.66 12.12
C ASP A 32 6.50 -19.10 11.46
N ARG A 33 7.45 -18.67 12.29
CA ARG A 33 8.70 -18.04 11.86
C ARG A 33 9.61 -18.97 11.06
N SER A 34 9.57 -20.28 11.32
CA SER A 34 10.40 -21.23 10.59
C SER A 34 10.01 -21.29 9.12
N ARG A 35 8.70 -21.27 8.84
CA ARG A 35 8.15 -21.27 7.48
C ARG A 35 8.38 -19.93 6.78
N LEU A 36 8.16 -18.84 7.50
CA LEU A 36 8.48 -17.49 7.03
C LEU A 36 9.96 -17.38 6.62
N ASP A 37 10.87 -17.93 7.42
CA ASP A 37 12.30 -17.92 7.13
C ASP A 37 12.65 -18.72 5.87
N ALA A 38 11.99 -19.85 5.64
CA ALA A 38 12.19 -20.67 4.45
C ALA A 38 11.76 -19.90 3.19
N ILE A 39 10.58 -19.27 3.20
CA ILE A 39 10.06 -18.44 2.11
C ILE A 39 10.95 -17.22 1.88
N PHE A 40 11.37 -16.54 2.93
CA PHE A 40 12.28 -15.40 2.84
C PHE A 40 13.60 -15.76 2.16
N ARG A 41 14.23 -16.86 2.56
CA ARG A 41 15.50 -17.31 1.95
C ARG A 41 15.35 -17.62 0.48
N PHE A 42 14.25 -18.25 0.08
CA PHE A 42 13.95 -18.48 -1.33
C PHE A 42 13.89 -17.18 -2.11
N VAL A 43 13.06 -16.24 -1.69
CA VAL A 43 12.88 -14.94 -2.35
C VAL A 43 14.20 -14.16 -2.43
N HIS A 44 14.99 -14.18 -1.34
CA HIS A 44 16.31 -13.56 -1.29
C HIS A 44 17.29 -14.16 -2.31
N THR A 45 17.30 -15.48 -2.43
CA THR A 45 18.14 -16.19 -3.41
C THR A 45 17.74 -15.85 -4.84
N VAL A 46 16.44 -15.89 -5.15
CA VAL A 46 15.92 -15.51 -6.47
C VAL A 46 16.31 -14.09 -6.82
N LYS A 47 16.11 -13.13 -5.91
CA LYS A 47 16.51 -11.72 -6.13
C LYS A 47 18.01 -11.61 -6.46
N GLY A 48 18.87 -12.27 -5.68
CA GLY A 48 20.31 -12.22 -5.90
C GLY A 48 20.74 -12.78 -7.25
N SER A 49 20.15 -13.90 -7.66
CA SER A 49 20.41 -14.51 -8.97
C SER A 49 19.88 -13.67 -10.13
N CYS A 50 18.74 -13.03 -9.99
CA CYS A 50 18.13 -12.18 -11.02
C CYS A 50 18.99 -10.97 -11.37
N GLY A 51 19.62 -10.33 -10.37
CA GLY A 51 20.54 -9.21 -10.60
C GLY A 51 21.78 -9.61 -11.38
N PHE A 52 22.26 -10.84 -11.21
CA PHE A 52 23.40 -11.37 -11.95
C PHE A 52 23.05 -11.80 -13.40
N LEU A 53 21.84 -12.32 -13.59
CA LEU A 53 21.34 -12.82 -14.88
C LEU A 53 20.65 -11.76 -15.75
N ASP A 54 20.61 -10.51 -15.30
CA ASP A 54 19.91 -9.41 -15.98
C ASP A 54 18.41 -9.70 -16.22
N LEU A 55 17.75 -10.15 -15.15
CA LEU A 55 16.30 -10.43 -15.10
C LEU A 55 15.55 -9.35 -14.29
N PRO A 56 15.47 -8.11 -14.78
CA PRO A 56 15.03 -6.95 -13.97
C PRO A 56 13.57 -7.07 -13.49
N ARG A 57 12.74 -7.78 -14.22
CA ARG A 57 11.35 -8.01 -13.85
C ARG A 57 11.21 -8.92 -12.64
N LEU A 58 11.88 -10.09 -12.67
CA LEU A 58 11.94 -11.01 -11.53
C LEU A 58 12.64 -10.38 -10.32
N GLU A 59 13.72 -9.62 -10.55
CA GLU A 59 14.43 -8.89 -9.51
C GLU A 59 13.49 -7.93 -8.78
N LYS A 60 12.72 -7.13 -9.51
CA LYS A 60 11.77 -6.17 -8.93
C LYS A 60 10.67 -6.83 -8.10
N LEU A 61 10.10 -7.93 -8.60
CA LEU A 61 9.06 -8.68 -7.89
C LEU A 61 9.62 -9.35 -6.63
N SER A 62 10.77 -10.02 -6.75
CA SER A 62 11.44 -10.67 -5.62
C SER A 62 11.88 -9.65 -4.56
N HIS A 63 12.36 -8.48 -4.95
CA HIS A 63 12.72 -7.40 -4.02
C HIS A 63 11.51 -6.94 -3.21
N ALA A 64 10.38 -6.67 -3.87
CA ALA A 64 9.18 -6.25 -3.18
C ALA A 64 8.66 -7.31 -2.17
N ALA A 65 8.75 -8.59 -2.54
CA ALA A 65 8.39 -9.68 -1.63
C ALA A 65 9.37 -9.81 -0.46
N GLU A 66 10.67 -9.69 -0.73
CA GLU A 66 11.71 -9.74 0.32
C GLU A 66 11.55 -8.65 1.36
N ASP A 67 11.30 -7.39 0.94
CA ASP A 67 11.12 -6.25 1.84
C ASP A 67 9.97 -6.50 2.83
N VAL A 68 8.85 -6.99 2.32
CA VAL A 68 7.67 -7.28 3.14
C VAL A 68 7.93 -8.45 4.09
N LEU A 69 8.54 -9.53 3.62
CA LEU A 69 8.88 -10.68 4.46
C LEU A 69 9.91 -10.29 5.53
N ALA A 70 10.85 -9.39 5.22
CA ALA A 70 11.80 -8.83 6.19
C ALA A 70 11.09 -8.04 7.28
N ASP A 71 10.06 -7.26 6.93
CA ASP A 71 9.25 -6.52 7.89
C ASP A 71 8.48 -7.45 8.82
N VAL A 72 7.91 -8.53 8.29
CA VAL A 72 7.23 -9.55 9.11
C VAL A 72 8.22 -10.26 10.03
N ARG A 73 9.41 -10.63 9.54
CA ARG A 73 10.46 -11.26 10.34
C ARG A 73 10.96 -10.38 11.48
N ALA A 74 11.00 -9.09 11.27
CA ALA A 74 11.44 -8.10 12.26
C ALA A 74 10.31 -7.61 13.19
N ASP A 75 9.13 -8.23 13.14
CA ASP A 75 7.93 -7.84 13.88
C ASP A 75 7.47 -6.39 13.62
N ARG A 76 7.90 -5.79 12.50
CA ARG A 76 7.44 -4.46 12.07
C ARG A 76 6.07 -4.52 11.41
N ARG A 77 5.70 -5.69 10.89
CA ARG A 77 4.41 -5.94 10.24
C ARG A 77 3.86 -7.31 10.64
N ARG A 78 2.56 -7.37 10.93
CA ARG A 78 1.89 -8.64 11.19
C ARG A 78 1.42 -9.29 9.89
N PRO A 79 1.54 -10.60 9.76
CA PRO A 79 1.07 -11.35 8.60
C PRO A 79 -0.45 -11.54 8.68
N ASP A 80 -1.22 -10.56 8.20
CA ASP A 80 -2.66 -10.71 8.02
C ASP A 80 -2.98 -11.53 6.75
N SER A 81 -4.22 -11.99 6.61
CA SER A 81 -4.65 -12.83 5.49
C SER A 81 -4.46 -12.14 4.14
N ARG A 82 -4.58 -10.82 4.08
CA ARG A 82 -4.36 -10.04 2.85
C ARG A 82 -2.90 -10.07 2.45
N LEU A 83 -1.99 -9.87 3.41
CA LEU A 83 -0.56 -9.92 3.17
C LEU A 83 -0.13 -11.32 2.73
N VAL A 84 -0.62 -12.36 3.41
CA VAL A 84 -0.34 -13.75 3.06
C VAL A 84 -0.79 -14.03 1.63
N SER A 85 -2.03 -13.68 1.26
CA SER A 85 -2.53 -13.85 -0.11
C SER A 85 -1.69 -13.08 -1.14
N ALA A 86 -1.24 -11.86 -0.81
CA ALA A 86 -0.39 -11.08 -1.71
C ALA A 86 1.00 -11.71 -1.89
N VAL A 87 1.59 -12.27 -0.84
CA VAL A 87 2.86 -13.01 -0.93
C VAL A 87 2.69 -14.28 -1.76
N LEU A 88 1.60 -15.04 -1.57
CA LEU A 88 1.31 -16.24 -2.37
C LEU A 88 1.17 -15.90 -3.85
N ALA A 89 0.38 -14.87 -4.18
CA ALA A 89 0.23 -14.41 -5.56
C ALA A 89 1.56 -13.95 -6.18
N MET A 90 2.47 -13.39 -5.38
CA MET A 90 3.81 -13.02 -5.83
C MET A 90 4.67 -14.25 -6.11
N LEU A 91 4.60 -15.28 -5.27
CA LEU A 91 5.33 -16.55 -5.49
C LEU A 91 4.83 -17.27 -6.74
N ASP A 92 3.52 -17.29 -6.96
CA ASP A 92 2.92 -17.83 -8.18
C ASP A 92 3.43 -17.07 -9.41
N ARG A 93 3.52 -15.74 -9.31
CA ARG A 93 4.04 -14.92 -10.42
C ARG A 93 5.51 -15.17 -10.71
N ILE A 94 6.33 -15.37 -9.67
CA ILE A 94 7.75 -15.76 -9.83
C ILE A 94 7.82 -17.11 -10.56
N SER A 95 6.99 -18.08 -10.19
CA SER A 95 6.90 -19.38 -10.87
C SER A 95 6.54 -19.24 -12.34
N GLU A 96 5.47 -18.51 -12.67
CA GLU A 96 5.03 -18.27 -14.05
C GLU A 96 6.14 -17.62 -14.90
N LEU A 97 6.84 -16.64 -14.35
CA LEU A 97 7.92 -15.97 -15.07
C LEU A 97 9.13 -16.88 -15.26
N THR A 98 9.43 -17.74 -14.29
CA THR A 98 10.49 -18.74 -14.42
C THR A 98 10.17 -19.73 -15.53
N ASP A 99 8.93 -20.23 -15.60
CA ASP A 99 8.48 -21.11 -16.67
C ASP A 99 8.45 -20.41 -18.04
N ALA A 100 8.11 -19.14 -18.07
CA ALA A 100 8.12 -18.34 -19.29
C ALA A 100 9.54 -18.14 -19.84
N ILE A 101 10.53 -17.98 -18.98
CA ILE A 101 11.95 -17.90 -19.37
C ILE A 101 12.38 -19.21 -20.03
N GLU A 102 12.04 -20.37 -19.45
CA GLU A 102 12.38 -21.67 -20.01
C GLU A 102 11.75 -21.92 -21.38
N THR A 103 10.47 -21.57 -21.50
CA THR A 103 9.69 -21.83 -22.73
C THR A 103 9.85 -20.73 -23.78
N GLY A 104 10.53 -19.63 -23.47
CA GLY A 104 10.60 -18.45 -24.33
C GLY A 104 9.27 -17.74 -24.53
N HIS A 105 8.31 -17.96 -23.63
CA HIS A 105 7.00 -17.33 -23.68
C HIS A 105 7.03 -15.92 -23.09
N VAL A 106 6.30 -14.99 -23.72
CA VAL A 106 6.19 -13.62 -23.20
C VAL A 106 4.91 -13.48 -22.39
N ILE A 107 5.07 -13.17 -21.11
CA ILE A 107 3.96 -12.87 -20.19
C ILE A 107 3.83 -11.35 -20.04
N SER A 108 2.61 -10.83 -20.12
CA SER A 108 2.31 -9.42 -19.88
C SER A 108 2.78 -8.99 -18.47
N ASP A 109 3.32 -7.78 -18.35
CA ASP A 109 3.71 -7.15 -17.09
C ASP A 109 2.61 -6.26 -16.49
N ALA A 110 1.45 -6.22 -17.14
CA ALA A 110 0.35 -5.32 -16.76
C ALA A 110 -0.10 -5.47 -15.30
N ASP A 111 0.01 -6.67 -14.72
CA ASP A 111 -0.45 -6.97 -13.37
C ASP A 111 0.68 -6.90 -12.31
N ASP A 112 1.92 -6.81 -12.73
CA ASP A 112 3.06 -6.83 -11.79
C ASP A 112 3.02 -5.67 -10.78
N HIS A 113 2.62 -4.49 -11.25
CA HIS A 113 2.49 -3.32 -10.37
C HIS A 113 1.34 -3.48 -9.35
N LEU A 114 0.28 -4.22 -9.69
CA LEU A 114 -0.82 -4.52 -8.78
C LEU A 114 -0.38 -5.49 -7.69
N LEU A 115 0.43 -6.51 -8.05
CA LEU A 115 1.02 -7.44 -7.09
C LEU A 115 1.94 -6.71 -6.11
N ILE A 116 2.81 -5.84 -6.60
CA ILE A 116 3.70 -5.02 -5.76
C ILE A 116 2.88 -4.10 -4.86
N ALA A 117 1.84 -3.45 -5.38
CA ALA A 117 0.97 -2.58 -4.58
C ALA A 117 0.19 -3.35 -3.50
N ALA A 118 -0.20 -4.60 -3.78
CA ALA A 118 -0.88 -5.46 -2.81
C ALA A 118 0.00 -5.83 -1.61
N LEU A 119 1.32 -5.88 -1.79
CA LEU A 119 2.29 -6.11 -0.73
C LEU A 119 2.47 -4.88 0.18
N GLN A 120 2.22 -3.67 -0.32
CA GLN A 120 2.39 -2.45 0.47
C GLN A 120 1.38 -2.42 1.64
N PRO A 121 1.77 -1.88 2.80
CA PRO A 121 0.80 -1.61 3.84
C PRO A 121 -0.29 -0.74 3.24
N LYS A 122 -1.56 -1.09 3.48
CA LYS A 122 -2.63 -0.15 3.23
C LYS A 122 -2.30 1.06 4.10
N THR A 123 -1.82 2.14 3.49
CA THR A 123 -1.93 3.43 4.12
C THR A 123 -3.43 3.60 4.29
N GLU A 124 -3.93 3.38 5.49
CA GLU A 124 -5.20 3.96 5.87
C GLU A 124 -4.96 5.46 5.73
N VAL A 125 -5.25 5.98 4.54
CA VAL A 125 -5.74 7.34 4.46
C VAL A 125 -6.92 7.26 5.42
N PRO A 126 -6.94 7.97 6.57
CA PRO A 126 -8.16 8.07 7.29
C PRO A 126 -9.15 8.49 6.23
N GLU A 127 -10.17 7.70 5.99
CA GLU A 127 -11.41 8.18 5.40
C GLU A 127 -11.89 9.24 6.39
N THR A 128 -11.24 10.37 6.37
CA THR A 128 -11.86 11.63 6.63
C THR A 128 -12.85 11.69 5.49
N VAL A 129 -14.00 11.23 5.82
CA VAL A 129 -15.22 11.48 5.12
C VAL A 129 -15.14 12.91 4.67
N ALA A 130 -14.75 13.12 3.41
CA ALA A 130 -15.08 14.33 2.71
C ALA A 130 -16.55 14.17 2.28
N GLU A 131 -17.43 13.89 3.23
CA GLU A 131 -18.77 14.39 3.20
C GLU A 131 -18.68 15.82 3.73
N SER A 132 -18.26 16.68 2.83
CA SER A 132 -18.88 17.95 2.56
C SER A 132 -19.20 18.84 3.77
N ASP A 133 -18.17 19.32 4.45
CA ASP A 133 -18.30 20.65 5.07
C ASP A 133 -18.58 21.75 4.00
N ALA A 134 -18.27 21.49 2.74
CA ALA A 134 -18.59 22.38 1.63
C ALA A 134 -20.09 22.47 1.33
N ASP A 135 -20.86 21.38 1.50
CA ASP A 135 -22.32 21.41 1.31
C ASP A 135 -23.05 22.03 2.50
N ILE A 136 -22.49 21.93 3.71
CA ILE A 136 -23.06 22.56 4.90
C ILE A 136 -22.80 24.07 4.88
N GLU A 137 -21.63 24.53 4.47
CA GLU A 137 -21.34 25.97 4.34
C GLU A 137 -22.15 26.61 3.21
N LEU A 138 -22.36 25.91 2.10
CA LEU A 138 -23.18 26.43 1.00
C LEU A 138 -24.66 26.51 1.39
N SER A 139 -25.17 25.57 2.18
CA SER A 139 -26.53 25.59 2.70
C SER A 139 -26.75 26.72 3.70
N LEU A 140 -25.80 26.96 4.61
CA LEU A 140 -25.86 28.05 5.57
C LEU A 140 -25.68 29.44 4.90
N ALA A 141 -24.87 29.54 3.86
CA ALA A 141 -24.69 30.78 3.09
C ALA A 141 -25.96 31.16 2.29
N VAL A 142 -26.70 30.18 1.79
CA VAL A 142 -27.96 30.42 1.08
C VAL A 142 -29.07 30.85 2.03
N GLU A 143 -29.16 30.26 3.23
CA GLU A 143 -30.14 30.71 4.24
C GLU A 143 -29.82 32.10 4.79
N ALA A 144 -28.54 32.42 5.00
CA ALA A 144 -28.12 33.76 5.43
C ALA A 144 -28.39 34.85 4.36
N ALA A 145 -28.30 34.50 3.08
CA ALA A 145 -28.60 35.41 1.96
C ALA A 145 -30.10 35.66 1.78
N LEU A 146 -30.94 34.66 2.10
CA LEU A 146 -32.40 34.79 2.07
C LEU A 146 -32.96 35.58 3.25
N ALA A 147 -32.29 35.58 4.41
CA ALA A 147 -32.69 36.31 5.61
C ALA A 147 -32.31 37.79 5.57
N SER A 148 -31.45 38.23 4.65
CA SER A 148 -30.97 39.61 4.52
C SER A 148 -31.77 40.50 3.58
N SER A 149 -32.91 40.05 3.06
CA SER A 149 -33.74 40.82 2.11
C SER A 149 -35.05 41.32 2.67
N ALA A 150 -35.09 41.67 3.96
CA ALA A 150 -36.26 42.35 4.55
C ALA A 150 -35.83 43.59 5.33
N THR A 151 -35.68 44.69 4.64
CA THR A 151 -35.80 46.05 5.19
C THR A 151 -37.16 46.60 4.74
N PRO A 152 -37.86 47.50 5.46
CA PRO A 152 -37.43 48.86 5.73
C PRO A 152 -37.95 49.49 7.02
N GLY A 153 -37.38 50.61 7.42
CA GLY A 153 -38.05 51.57 8.31
C GLY A 153 -37.14 52.40 9.22
N ASP A 154 -36.61 53.46 8.65
CA ASP A 154 -36.09 54.65 9.34
C ASP A 154 -37.18 55.36 10.14
N PRO A 155 -36.97 56.23 11.19
CA PRO A 155 -36.01 57.30 11.24
C PRO A 155 -35.31 57.61 12.60
N ALA A 156 -34.23 58.37 12.50
CA ALA A 156 -33.52 59.11 13.55
C ALA A 156 -34.35 60.27 14.14
N PRO A 157 -33.93 61.13 15.12
CA PRO A 157 -32.60 61.38 15.70
C PRO A 157 -32.63 61.68 17.22
N ALA A 158 -31.47 61.73 17.87
CA ALA A 158 -31.10 62.79 18.82
C ALA A 158 -29.82 62.49 19.63
N THR A 159 -28.84 63.26 19.35
CA THR A 159 -27.69 63.60 20.26
C THR A 159 -28.20 64.44 21.42
N PRO A 160 -27.52 64.60 22.59
CA PRO A 160 -26.11 65.04 22.72
C PRO A 160 -25.30 64.46 23.90
N ALA A 161 -24.01 64.71 23.77
CA ALA A 161 -22.95 64.53 24.78
C ALA A 161 -22.95 65.65 25.84
N PRO A 162 -21.82 65.82 26.58
CA PRO A 162 -21.20 65.09 27.72
C PRO A 162 -21.30 65.93 29.00
N PRO A 163 -20.48 65.98 30.03
CA PRO A 163 -19.08 65.67 30.24
C PRO A 163 -18.64 65.26 31.68
N THR A 164 -17.38 64.97 31.81
CA THR A 164 -16.48 65.50 32.87
C THR A 164 -16.21 64.66 34.11
N ALA A 165 -15.02 64.18 34.18
CA ALA A 165 -13.89 64.52 35.04
C ALA A 165 -13.71 63.93 36.46
N ALA A 166 -12.47 63.62 36.62
CA ALA A 166 -11.61 63.80 37.80
C ALA A 166 -11.54 62.70 38.84
N ALA A 167 -10.45 62.23 38.99
CA ALA A 167 -9.23 62.49 39.78
C ALA A 167 -9.00 61.52 40.95
N THR A 168 -7.84 61.02 40.83
CA THR A 168 -6.84 60.57 41.83
C THR A 168 -7.01 61.10 43.26
N PRO A 169 -6.48 60.45 44.28
CA PRO A 169 -5.06 60.11 44.35
C PRO A 169 -4.76 58.65 44.55
#